data_75220484a5ab763de9348a052b8bcafd
#
_entry.id   75220484a5ab763de9348a052b8bcafd
#
_cell.length_a   1.000
_cell.length_b   1.000
_cell.length_c   1.000
_cell.angle_alpha   90.00
_cell.angle_beta   90.00
_cell.angle_gamma   90.00
#
_symmetry.space_group_name_H-M   'P 1'
#
loop_
_entity.id
_entity.type
_entity.pdbx_description
1 polymer ?
#
loop_
_entity_poly.entity_id
_entity_poly.type
_entity_poly.pdbx_seq_one_letter_code
_entity_poly.pdbx_strand_id
1 'polypeptide(L)'
;YDIREWVGRQPNQIKRMRGRVIGREGRIRELVEELSGVEIVVYRSTILVVGDIESLAVGSAAVERLLGGAEHGTVLKFLEKEKRRQKIERQTLPMHSMRRATESSGFDELVPGLAAARERRNQRRFKGIQVDPEDEGAVSEMMKLAEDESVRYEEE
;
A
#
# COMPACT_ATOMS: atom_id res chain seq x y z
N TYR A 1 12.14 20.67 -2.55
CA TYR A 1 12.79 20.72 -1.23
C TYR A 1 13.93 21.73 -1.24
N ASP A 2 14.02 22.56 -0.20
CA ASP A 2 15.19 23.42 0.00
C ASP A 2 16.09 22.78 1.07
N ILE A 3 17.32 22.46 0.70
CA ILE A 3 18.32 21.86 1.60
C ILE A 3 18.61 22.77 2.79
N ARG A 4 18.41 24.10 2.65
CA ARG A 4 18.65 25.08 3.73
C ARG A 4 17.72 24.91 4.91
N GLU A 5 16.52 24.38 4.70
CA GLU A 5 15.55 24.11 5.76
C GLU A 5 16.03 22.98 6.69
N TRP A 6 16.82 22.05 6.15
CA TRP A 6 17.33 20.88 6.88
C TRP A 6 18.68 21.12 7.57
N VAL A 7 19.57 21.89 6.95
CA VAL A 7 20.97 22.03 7.41
C VAL A 7 21.39 23.47 7.64
N GLY A 8 20.48 24.42 7.48
CA GLY A 8 20.79 25.84 7.59
C GLY A 8 21.52 26.41 6.37
N ARG A 9 22.00 27.65 6.49
CA ARG A 9 22.55 28.43 5.37
C ARG A 9 24.05 28.25 5.14
N GLN A 10 24.71 27.39 5.90
CA GLN A 10 26.16 27.21 5.78
C GLN A 10 26.52 26.48 4.47
N PRO A 11 27.39 27.04 3.61
CA PRO A 11 27.67 26.49 2.28
C PRO A 11 28.30 25.10 2.34
N ASN A 12 29.10 24.80 3.35
CA ASN A 12 29.73 23.50 3.54
C ASN A 12 28.69 22.41 3.88
N GLN A 13 27.69 22.73 4.69
CA GLN A 13 26.61 21.81 5.06
C GLN A 13 25.70 21.52 3.83
N ILE A 14 25.37 22.56 3.07
CA ILE A 14 24.57 22.41 1.85
C ILE A 14 25.32 21.55 0.82
N LYS A 15 26.63 21.79 0.63
CA LYS A 15 27.46 20.98 -0.27
C LYS A 15 27.52 19.51 0.16
N ARG A 16 27.67 19.27 1.46
CA ARG A 16 27.71 17.92 2.04
C ARG A 16 26.37 17.19 1.86
N MET A 17 25.25 17.85 2.16
CA MET A 17 23.93 17.27 2.01
C MET A 17 23.57 17.01 0.55
N ARG A 18 23.88 17.94 -0.34
CA ARG A 18 23.75 17.75 -1.79
C ARG A 18 24.54 16.54 -2.27
N GLY A 19 25.81 16.41 -1.83
CA GLY A 19 26.64 15.25 -2.16
C GLY A 19 26.05 13.94 -1.64
N ARG A 20 25.37 13.98 -0.51
CA ARG A 20 24.66 12.82 0.07
C ARG A 20 23.50 12.35 -0.80
N VAL A 21 22.66 13.27 -1.28
CA VAL A 21 21.53 12.96 -2.15
C VAL A 21 21.97 12.47 -3.52
N ILE A 22 23.00 13.06 -4.09
CA ILE A 22 23.55 12.67 -5.40
C ILE A 22 24.33 11.34 -5.27
N GLY A 23 25.13 11.20 -4.23
CA GLY A 23 26.04 10.08 -4.04
C GLY A 23 27.30 10.18 -4.90
N ARG A 24 28.16 9.17 -4.81
CA ARG A 24 29.37 9.07 -5.64
C ARG A 24 28.95 8.87 -7.10
N GLU A 25 29.39 9.75 -8.00
CA GLU A 25 29.10 9.68 -9.45
C GLU A 25 27.59 9.69 -9.80
N GLY A 26 26.76 10.21 -8.92
CA GLY A 26 25.31 10.24 -9.13
C GLY A 26 24.57 8.94 -8.81
N ARG A 27 25.25 7.91 -8.35
CA ARG A 27 24.73 6.56 -8.22
C ARG A 27 23.53 6.44 -7.24
N ILE A 28 23.53 7.23 -6.15
CA ILE A 28 22.40 7.20 -5.20
C ILE A 28 21.15 7.81 -5.82
N ARG A 29 21.31 8.94 -6.55
CA ARG A 29 20.21 9.57 -7.28
C ARG A 29 19.63 8.61 -8.29
N GLU A 30 20.43 7.99 -9.14
CA GLU A 30 20.00 7.02 -10.16
C GLU A 30 19.26 5.83 -9.55
N LEU A 31 19.76 5.26 -8.44
CA LEU A 31 19.08 4.16 -7.74
C LEU A 31 17.73 4.58 -7.15
N VAL A 32 17.64 5.78 -6.61
CA VAL A 32 16.37 6.32 -6.09
C VAL A 32 15.38 6.52 -7.24
N GLU A 33 15.82 7.10 -8.37
CA GLU A 33 15.02 7.30 -9.59
C GLU A 33 14.51 5.94 -10.14
N GLU A 34 15.39 4.96 -10.26
CA GLU A 34 15.04 3.62 -10.77
C GLU A 34 14.06 2.85 -9.87
N LEU A 35 14.24 2.95 -8.55
CA LEU A 35 13.41 2.21 -7.60
C LEU A 35 12.05 2.85 -7.35
N SER A 36 11.98 4.18 -7.33
CA SER A 36 10.74 4.93 -7.08
C SER A 36 9.97 5.30 -8.34
N GLY A 37 10.66 5.37 -9.50
CA GLY A 37 10.05 5.82 -10.75
C GLY A 37 9.83 7.33 -10.83
N VAL A 38 10.63 8.12 -10.10
CA VAL A 38 10.63 9.58 -10.15
C VAL A 38 11.90 10.09 -10.83
N GLU A 39 11.89 11.32 -11.31
CA GLU A 39 13.08 12.08 -11.71
C GLU A 39 13.50 13.05 -10.62
N ILE A 40 14.81 13.12 -10.33
CA ILE A 40 15.37 13.99 -9.30
C ILE A 40 16.36 14.97 -9.92
N VAL A 41 16.06 16.26 -9.85
CA VAL A 41 16.94 17.33 -10.29
C VAL A 41 17.47 18.08 -9.09
N VAL A 42 18.78 18.17 -8.96
CA VAL A 42 19.45 18.89 -7.87
C VAL A 42 20.13 20.14 -8.42
N TYR A 43 19.62 21.30 -8.04
CA TYR A 43 20.19 22.59 -8.44
C TYR A 43 20.51 23.46 -7.24
N ARG A 44 21.77 23.79 -7.03
CA ARG A 44 22.28 24.59 -5.89
C ARG A 44 21.84 24.04 -4.54
N SER A 45 20.85 24.66 -3.89
CA SER A 45 20.26 24.23 -2.62
C SER A 45 18.87 23.62 -2.78
N THR A 46 18.38 23.52 -4.00
CA THR A 46 17.02 23.03 -4.28
C THR A 46 17.08 21.63 -4.87
N ILE A 47 16.21 20.76 -4.40
CA ILE A 47 15.95 19.43 -4.94
C ILE A 47 14.54 19.43 -5.48
N LEU A 48 14.40 19.12 -6.75
CA LEU A 48 13.11 18.95 -7.43
C LEU A 48 12.89 17.46 -7.66
N VAL A 49 11.71 16.97 -7.31
CA VAL A 49 11.28 15.59 -7.54
C VAL A 49 10.06 15.65 -8.44
N VAL A 50 10.09 14.93 -9.55
CA VAL A 50 9.02 14.90 -10.55
C VAL A 50 8.63 13.46 -10.81
N GLY A 51 7.33 13.16 -10.85
CA GLY A 51 6.83 11.81 -11.10
C GLY A 51 5.32 11.72 -11.02
N ASP A 52 4.79 10.53 -11.23
CA ASP A 52 3.39 10.22 -11.04
C ASP A 52 3.00 10.31 -9.55
N ILE A 53 1.73 10.49 -9.26
CA ILE A 53 1.20 10.66 -7.89
C ILE A 53 1.66 9.53 -6.95
N GLU A 54 1.60 8.27 -7.41
CA GLU A 54 2.02 7.11 -6.62
C GLU A 54 3.54 7.08 -6.42
N SER A 55 4.29 7.30 -7.49
CA SER A 55 5.76 7.32 -7.50
C SER A 55 6.30 8.50 -6.69
N LEU A 56 5.64 9.66 -6.80
CA LEU A 56 6.03 10.88 -6.10
C LEU A 56 5.97 10.73 -4.59
N ALA A 57 4.93 10.06 -4.06
CA ALA A 57 4.80 9.81 -2.63
C ALA A 57 5.98 8.99 -2.08
N VAL A 58 6.40 7.96 -2.81
CA VAL A 58 7.53 7.10 -2.43
C VAL A 58 8.87 7.81 -2.61
N GLY A 59 9.06 8.51 -3.74
CA GLY A 59 10.27 9.28 -4.02
C GLY A 59 10.50 10.41 -3.03
N SER A 60 9.44 11.15 -2.68
CA SER A 60 9.46 12.21 -1.67
C SER A 60 9.90 11.68 -0.32
N ALA A 61 9.28 10.58 0.15
CA ALA A 61 9.66 9.96 1.43
C ALA A 61 11.12 9.47 1.44
N ALA A 62 11.66 9.03 0.30
CA ALA A 62 13.07 8.66 0.19
C ALA A 62 13.99 9.87 0.30
N VAL A 63 13.69 10.97 -0.41
CA VAL A 63 14.48 12.22 -0.37
C VAL A 63 14.45 12.83 1.02
N GLU A 64 13.31 12.89 1.68
CA GLU A 64 13.16 13.37 3.07
C GLU A 64 14.03 12.57 4.05
N ARG A 65 14.04 11.25 3.93
CA ARG A 65 14.90 10.39 4.76
C ARG A 65 16.39 10.66 4.51
N LEU A 66 16.79 10.87 3.24
CA LEU A 66 18.17 11.23 2.90
C LEU A 66 18.55 12.59 3.50
N LEU A 67 17.66 13.57 3.44
CA LEU A 67 17.85 14.91 4.02
C LEU A 67 17.84 14.85 5.56
N GLY A 68 17.02 14.00 6.15
CA GLY A 68 16.98 13.73 7.59
C GLY A 68 18.18 12.95 8.13
N GLY A 69 19.13 12.57 7.25
CA GLY A 69 20.37 11.91 7.65
C GLY A 69 20.30 10.38 7.71
N ALA A 70 19.25 9.74 7.19
CA ALA A 70 19.15 8.29 7.13
C ALA A 70 20.27 7.69 6.26
N GLU A 71 20.75 6.51 6.63
CA GLU A 71 21.76 5.80 5.86
C GLU A 71 21.24 5.37 4.48
N HIS A 72 22.06 5.48 3.43
CA HIS A 72 21.69 5.12 2.07
C HIS A 72 21.12 3.70 1.97
N GLY A 73 21.77 2.72 2.63
CA GLY A 73 21.30 1.34 2.64
C GLY A 73 19.89 1.16 3.20
N THR A 74 19.53 1.92 4.23
CA THR A 74 18.19 1.92 4.82
C THR A 74 17.15 2.49 3.86
N VAL A 75 17.50 3.58 3.16
CA VAL A 75 16.61 4.21 2.18
C VAL A 75 16.39 3.30 0.97
N LEU A 76 17.45 2.66 0.47
CA LEU A 76 17.33 1.72 -0.65
C LEU A 76 16.49 0.50 -0.30
N LYS A 77 16.68 -0.10 0.88
CA LYS A 77 15.81 -1.19 1.37
C LYS A 77 14.34 -0.79 1.49
N PHE A 78 14.07 0.44 1.93
CA PHE A 78 12.72 0.97 1.94
C PHE A 78 12.13 1.05 0.53
N LEU A 79 12.87 1.60 -0.43
CA LEU A 79 12.43 1.71 -1.83
C LEU A 79 12.19 0.34 -2.47
N GLU A 80 13.08 -0.64 -2.25
CA GLU A 80 12.90 -2.00 -2.73
C GLU A 80 11.62 -2.65 -2.16
N LYS A 81 11.34 -2.43 -0.88
CA LYS A 81 10.12 -2.92 -0.23
C LYS A 81 8.87 -2.31 -0.85
N GLU A 82 8.87 -0.99 -1.07
CA GLU A 82 7.74 -0.28 -1.70
C GLU A 82 7.54 -0.71 -3.16
N LYS A 83 8.60 -0.84 -3.95
CA LYS A 83 8.55 -1.35 -5.32
C LYS A 83 7.96 -2.77 -5.37
N ARG A 84 8.36 -3.63 -4.42
CA ARG A 84 7.79 -4.98 -4.30
C ARG A 84 6.31 -4.96 -3.93
N ARG A 85 5.91 -4.08 -2.99
CA ARG A 85 4.51 -3.91 -2.60
C ARG A 85 3.65 -3.46 -3.77
N GLN A 86 4.06 -2.42 -4.50
CA GLN A 86 3.36 -1.93 -5.68
C GLN A 86 3.24 -3.01 -6.78
N LYS A 87 4.30 -3.80 -6.98
CA LYS A 87 4.27 -4.90 -7.95
C LYS A 87 3.22 -5.96 -7.58
N ILE A 88 3.15 -6.35 -6.31
CA ILE A 88 2.16 -7.31 -5.80
C ILE A 88 0.75 -6.73 -5.95
N GLU A 89 0.54 -5.48 -5.57
CA GLU A 89 -0.74 -4.78 -5.64
C GLU A 89 -1.26 -4.70 -7.08
N ARG A 90 -0.40 -4.30 -8.04
CA ARG A 90 -0.74 -4.29 -9.48
C ARG A 90 -1.08 -5.66 -10.03
N GLN A 91 -0.46 -6.73 -9.53
CA GLN A 91 -0.77 -8.11 -9.94
C GLN A 91 -2.05 -8.64 -9.30
N THR A 92 -2.39 -8.21 -8.09
CA THR A 92 -3.53 -8.74 -7.32
C THR A 92 -4.85 -8.08 -7.70
N LEU A 93 -4.83 -6.79 -8.06
CA LEU A 93 -6.02 -6.04 -8.50
C LEU A 93 -6.75 -6.67 -9.70
N PRO A 94 -6.06 -7.07 -10.80
CA PRO A 94 -6.72 -7.74 -11.93
C PRO A 94 -7.32 -9.09 -11.57
N MET A 95 -6.67 -9.86 -10.68
CA MET A 95 -7.19 -11.16 -10.24
C MET A 95 -8.49 -11.04 -9.43
N HIS A 96 -8.64 -10.00 -8.61
CA HIS A 96 -9.88 -9.75 -7.87
C HIS A 96 -11.02 -9.30 -8.79
N SER A 97 -10.74 -8.49 -9.82
CA SER A 97 -11.74 -8.10 -10.81
C SER A 97 -12.16 -9.27 -11.70
N MET A 98 -11.22 -10.11 -12.13
CA MET A 98 -11.53 -11.34 -12.87
C MET A 98 -12.33 -12.35 -12.03
N ARG A 99 -12.00 -12.55 -10.75
CA ARG A 99 -12.79 -13.41 -9.87
C ARG A 99 -14.24 -12.94 -9.72
N ARG A 100 -14.49 -11.64 -9.57
CA ARG A 100 -15.86 -11.10 -9.55
C ARG A 100 -16.59 -11.31 -10.87
N ALA A 101 -15.92 -11.16 -12.01
CA ALA A 101 -16.51 -11.36 -13.33
C ALA A 101 -16.81 -12.83 -13.61
N THR A 102 -15.95 -13.76 -13.17
CA THR A 102 -16.16 -15.21 -13.33
C THR A 102 -17.17 -15.80 -12.33
N GLU A 103 -17.38 -15.14 -11.19
CA GLU A 103 -18.39 -15.58 -10.22
C GLU A 103 -19.84 -15.37 -10.68
N SER A 104 -20.05 -14.53 -11.70
CA SER A 104 -21.39 -14.25 -12.24
C SER A 104 -21.75 -15.02 -13.52
N SER A 105 -20.84 -15.79 -14.13
CA SER A 105 -21.11 -16.41 -15.42
C SER A 105 -21.09 -17.94 -15.39
N GLY A 106 -22.23 -18.52 -15.65
CA GLY A 106 -22.37 -19.84 -16.29
C GLY A 106 -22.36 -21.08 -15.38
N PHE A 107 -21.69 -21.05 -14.22
CA PHE A 107 -21.67 -22.23 -13.35
C PHE A 107 -22.93 -22.37 -12.51
N ASP A 108 -23.58 -21.25 -12.18
CA ASP A 108 -24.84 -21.20 -11.46
C ASP A 108 -26.01 -21.72 -12.31
N GLU A 109 -25.88 -21.67 -13.65
CA GLU A 109 -26.83 -22.18 -14.62
C GLU A 109 -26.75 -23.72 -14.76
N LEU A 110 -25.53 -24.27 -14.57
CA LEU A 110 -25.26 -25.71 -14.69
C LEU A 110 -25.68 -26.52 -13.45
N VAL A 111 -25.79 -25.89 -12.28
CA VAL A 111 -26.16 -26.57 -11.02
C VAL A 111 -27.34 -25.85 -10.37
N PRO A 112 -28.59 -26.33 -10.62
CA PRO A 112 -29.79 -25.74 -10.00
C PRO A 112 -29.69 -25.75 -8.47
N GLY A 113 -29.78 -24.56 -7.85
CA GLY A 113 -29.72 -24.38 -6.38
C GLY A 113 -28.39 -23.88 -5.84
N LEU A 114 -27.32 -23.85 -6.64
CA LEU A 114 -26.02 -23.32 -6.21
C LEU A 114 -26.08 -21.81 -5.96
N ALA A 115 -26.78 -21.06 -6.82
CA ALA A 115 -27.02 -19.63 -6.66
C ALA A 115 -27.75 -19.33 -5.33
N ALA A 116 -28.80 -20.09 -5.02
CA ALA A 116 -29.55 -19.94 -3.77
C ALA A 116 -28.71 -20.32 -2.53
N ALA A 117 -27.85 -21.32 -2.63
CA ALA A 117 -26.94 -21.70 -1.55
C ALA A 117 -25.85 -20.64 -1.33
N ARG A 118 -25.34 -20.04 -2.41
CA ARG A 118 -24.37 -18.93 -2.40
C ARG A 118 -24.97 -17.66 -1.79
N GLU A 119 -26.19 -17.32 -2.18
CA GLU A 119 -26.93 -16.19 -1.62
C GLU A 119 -27.18 -16.36 -0.11
N ARG A 120 -27.64 -17.55 0.31
CA ARG A 120 -27.83 -17.87 1.74
C ARG A 120 -26.53 -17.78 2.52
N ARG A 121 -25.41 -18.24 1.96
CA ARG A 121 -24.07 -18.14 2.56
C ARG A 121 -23.60 -16.69 2.64
N ASN A 122 -23.82 -15.89 1.61
CA ASN A 122 -23.48 -14.48 1.61
C ASN A 122 -24.36 -13.69 2.59
N GLN A 123 -25.66 -13.94 2.62
CA GLN A 123 -26.57 -13.32 3.58
C GLN A 123 -26.17 -13.65 5.04
N ARG A 124 -25.72 -14.87 5.32
CA ARG A 124 -25.20 -15.23 6.66
C ARG A 124 -23.89 -14.50 7.00
N ARG A 125 -22.99 -14.31 6.03
CA ARG A 125 -21.75 -13.56 6.23
C ARG A 125 -21.98 -12.06 6.43
N PHE A 126 -22.93 -11.48 5.71
CA PHE A 126 -23.22 -10.04 5.77
C PHE A 126 -24.19 -9.65 6.89
N LYS A 127 -25.01 -10.57 7.40
CA LYS A 127 -25.84 -10.31 8.60
C LYS A 127 -25.01 -9.90 9.81
N GLY A 128 -23.77 -10.39 9.93
CA GLY A 128 -22.83 -10.00 10.99
C GLY A 128 -22.18 -8.64 10.84
N ILE A 129 -22.30 -8.00 9.66
CA ILE A 129 -21.64 -6.73 9.35
C ILE A 129 -22.62 -5.54 9.37
N GLN A 130 -23.93 -5.81 9.26
CA GLN A 130 -24.98 -4.78 9.21
C GLN A 130 -25.81 -4.65 10.49
N VAL A 131 -25.30 -5.12 11.60
CA VAL A 131 -25.97 -4.95 12.89
C VAL A 131 -25.64 -3.56 13.43
N ASP A 132 -26.62 -2.68 13.47
CA ASP A 132 -26.52 -1.41 14.17
C ASP A 132 -26.27 -1.69 15.67
N PRO A 133 -25.22 -1.11 16.26
CA PRO A 133 -24.87 -1.34 17.67
C PRO A 133 -25.94 -0.82 18.65
N GLU A 134 -26.88 0.00 18.17
CA GLU A 134 -28.02 0.51 18.96
C GLU A 134 -29.25 -0.43 18.93
N ASP A 135 -29.28 -1.45 18.07
CA ASP A 135 -30.36 -2.43 17.99
C ASP A 135 -30.07 -3.63 18.89
N GLU A 136 -30.54 -3.55 20.15
CA GLU A 136 -30.39 -4.62 21.16
C GLU A 136 -30.96 -5.97 20.71
N GLY A 137 -31.98 -5.97 19.86
CA GLY A 137 -32.59 -7.20 19.32
C GLY A 137 -31.62 -7.91 18.36
N ALA A 138 -31.02 -7.19 17.44
CA ALA A 138 -30.08 -7.70 16.47
C ALA A 138 -28.76 -8.17 17.11
N VAL A 139 -28.31 -7.46 18.15
CA VAL A 139 -27.13 -7.85 18.96
C VAL A 139 -27.38 -9.14 19.73
N SER A 140 -28.58 -9.32 20.32
CA SER A 140 -28.92 -10.53 21.05
C SER A 140 -29.08 -11.76 20.16
N GLU A 141 -29.59 -11.60 18.93
CA GLU A 141 -29.63 -12.65 17.91
C GLU A 141 -28.23 -13.07 17.45
N MET A 142 -27.31 -12.08 17.28
CA MET A 142 -25.91 -12.36 16.94
C MET A 142 -25.20 -13.11 18.07
N MET A 143 -25.42 -12.74 19.32
CA MET A 143 -24.87 -13.48 20.46
C MET A 143 -25.36 -14.91 20.51
N LYS A 144 -26.66 -15.17 20.31
CA LYS A 144 -27.21 -16.51 20.21
C LYS A 144 -26.64 -17.35 19.08
N LEU A 145 -26.40 -16.72 17.91
CA LEU A 145 -25.74 -17.36 16.76
C LEU A 145 -24.26 -17.67 17.01
N ALA A 146 -23.57 -16.86 17.83
CA ALA A 146 -22.19 -17.12 18.23
C ALA A 146 -22.07 -18.21 19.31
N GLU A 147 -23.10 -18.40 20.12
CA GLU A 147 -23.18 -19.47 21.15
C GLU A 147 -23.61 -20.81 20.55
N ASP A 148 -24.19 -20.83 19.34
CA ASP A 148 -24.63 -22.05 18.68
C ASP A 148 -23.42 -22.91 18.28
N GLU A 149 -23.25 -24.07 18.92
CA GLU A 149 -22.12 -25.00 18.75
C GLU A 149 -21.94 -25.49 17.29
N SER A 150 -22.95 -25.31 16.44
CA SER A 150 -22.89 -25.65 15.01
C SER A 150 -21.98 -24.73 14.17
N VAL A 151 -21.45 -23.64 14.75
CA VAL A 151 -20.55 -22.68 14.10
C VAL A 151 -19.08 -22.86 14.53
N ARG A 152 -18.79 -23.83 15.39
CA ARG A 152 -17.40 -24.15 15.70
C ARG A 152 -16.69 -24.63 14.43
N TYR A 153 -15.74 -23.85 13.96
CA TYR A 153 -14.76 -24.30 12.99
C TYR A 153 -13.93 -25.38 13.68
N GLU A 154 -14.01 -26.62 13.21
CA GLU A 154 -13.03 -27.65 13.54
C GLU A 154 -11.70 -27.16 12.95
N GLU A 155 -10.79 -26.68 13.82
CA GLU A 155 -9.39 -26.55 13.51
C GLU A 155 -8.80 -27.95 13.50
N GLU A 156 -8.52 -28.47 12.30
CA GLU A 156 -7.57 -29.54 12.04
C GLU A 156 -6.32 -28.97 11.38
#